data_18d1d2c21a27f123abe4dc9e420ba7d1
#
_entry.id   18d1d2c21a27f123abe4dc9e420ba7d1
#
_cell.length_a   1.000
_cell.length_b   1.000
_cell.length_c   1.000
_cell.angle_alpha   90.00
_cell.angle_beta   90.00
_cell.angle_gamma   90.00
#
_symmetry.space_group_name_H-M   'P 1'
#
loop_
_entity.id
_entity.type
_entity.pdbx_description
1 polymer ?
#
loop_
_entity_poly.entity_id
_entity_poly.type
_entity_poly.pdbx_seq_one_letter_code
_entity_poly.pdbx_strand_id
1 'polypeptide(L)'
;RQGVGETVRDAQVYPELALRVGDLRDKARFTDKLGRIQVLKAAHADELSIGLPECPLKTRELELVRDTRLERWVTWYEDFARSICIVPSTHLESVMDRAGAVIFEGAQGVLLDETYGFRPHVTSTTTTTTNARTLLAEVNYSGQVCAYGLLRAYMTRHGHGPFVTEDAALGQRIPDTHNGMHEWQGSFRIGHFDLLAARHALAVAGNIDCLTISCVDRLFELSERKVCTAYEYQGRRVNGIEQLISGTNQGELTSIMHKCVPIYESHTQSNVTSYLQFLQFELEVPVAITSHGPTEKDKGYFFD
;
A
#
# COMPACT_ATOMS: atom_id res chain seq x y z
N ARG A 1 -9.27 11.99 -1.84
CA ARG A 1 -9.49 10.53 -1.70
C ARG A 1 -10.20 10.02 -2.94
N GLN A 2 -9.91 8.78 -3.35
CA GLN A 2 -10.45 8.21 -4.59
C GLN A 2 -11.69 7.32 -4.36
N GLY A 3 -12.25 7.32 -3.15
CA GLY A 3 -13.48 6.57 -2.82
C GLY A 3 -13.31 5.05 -2.63
N VAL A 4 -12.08 4.51 -2.73
CA VAL A 4 -11.84 3.06 -2.61
C VAL A 4 -12.38 2.49 -1.29
N GLY A 5 -12.09 3.11 -0.15
CA GLY A 5 -12.58 2.65 1.15
C GLY A 5 -14.11 2.62 1.25
N GLU A 6 -14.79 3.63 0.70
CA GLU A 6 -16.27 3.67 0.65
C GLU A 6 -16.83 2.57 -0.26
N THR A 7 -16.22 2.36 -1.43
CA THR A 7 -16.63 1.30 -2.35
C THR A 7 -16.48 -0.09 -1.73
N VAL A 8 -15.37 -0.33 -1.02
CA VAL A 8 -15.15 -1.61 -0.32
C VAL A 8 -16.17 -1.79 0.81
N ARG A 9 -16.42 -0.75 1.62
CA ARG A 9 -17.45 -0.79 2.67
C ARG A 9 -18.82 -1.10 2.11
N ASP A 10 -19.21 -0.43 1.03
CA ASP A 10 -20.50 -0.67 0.38
C ASP A 10 -20.62 -2.10 -0.15
N ALA A 11 -19.54 -2.62 -0.75
CA ALA A 11 -19.50 -4.00 -1.24
C ALA A 11 -19.58 -5.05 -0.11
N GLN A 12 -19.10 -4.71 1.10
CA GLN A 12 -19.23 -5.59 2.28
C GLN A 12 -20.62 -5.54 2.88
N VAL A 13 -21.24 -4.35 2.96
CA VAL A 13 -22.56 -4.14 3.57
C VAL A 13 -23.68 -4.53 2.59
N TYR A 14 -23.52 -4.22 1.31
CA TYR A 14 -24.50 -4.44 0.23
C TYR A 14 -23.84 -5.18 -0.95
N PRO A 15 -23.47 -6.46 -0.78
CA PRO A 15 -22.70 -7.22 -1.80
C PRO A 15 -23.43 -7.31 -3.15
N GLU A 16 -24.78 -7.30 -3.14
CA GLU A 16 -25.59 -7.32 -4.36
C GLU A 16 -25.50 -6.01 -5.16
N LEU A 17 -25.14 -4.88 -4.52
CA LEU A 17 -24.93 -3.59 -5.17
C LEU A 17 -23.49 -3.38 -5.66
N ALA A 18 -22.54 -4.22 -5.22
CA ALA A 18 -21.15 -4.10 -5.63
C ALA A 18 -21.02 -4.10 -7.15
N LEU A 19 -20.57 -2.97 -7.71
CA LEU A 19 -20.31 -2.87 -9.15
C LEU A 19 -19.03 -3.63 -9.49
N ARG A 20 -19.11 -4.47 -10.50
CA ARG A 20 -18.01 -5.26 -11.06
C ARG A 20 -17.85 -4.92 -12.53
N VAL A 21 -16.64 -5.07 -13.06
CA VAL A 21 -16.37 -4.88 -14.50
C VAL A 21 -17.31 -5.75 -15.37
N GLY A 22 -17.64 -6.96 -14.91
CA GLY A 22 -18.58 -7.84 -15.59
C GLY A 22 -20.01 -7.28 -15.72
N ASP A 23 -20.46 -6.38 -14.82
CA ASP A 23 -21.78 -5.75 -14.90
C ASP A 23 -21.90 -4.85 -16.14
N LEU A 24 -20.76 -4.33 -16.67
CA LEU A 24 -20.73 -3.51 -17.88
C LEU A 24 -21.19 -4.24 -19.15
N ARG A 25 -21.32 -5.57 -19.11
CA ARG A 25 -21.88 -6.37 -20.20
C ARG A 25 -23.39 -6.30 -20.28
N ASP A 26 -24.05 -5.87 -19.22
CA ASP A 26 -25.52 -5.74 -19.11
C ASP A 26 -25.87 -4.31 -18.67
N LYS A 27 -26.21 -3.47 -19.63
CA LYS A 27 -26.53 -2.06 -19.39
C LYS A 27 -27.68 -1.89 -18.40
N ALA A 28 -28.73 -2.73 -18.47
CA ALA A 28 -29.89 -2.60 -17.62
C ALA A 28 -29.53 -2.91 -16.16
N ARG A 29 -28.82 -4.00 -15.92
CA ARG A 29 -28.32 -4.39 -14.61
C ARG A 29 -27.35 -3.36 -14.04
N PHE A 30 -26.41 -2.87 -14.86
CA PHE A 30 -25.47 -1.83 -14.46
C PHE A 30 -26.17 -0.56 -14.03
N THR A 31 -27.15 -0.09 -14.83
CA THR A 31 -27.92 1.13 -14.55
C THR A 31 -28.74 1.00 -13.26
N ASP A 32 -29.40 -0.14 -13.04
CA ASP A 32 -30.14 -0.42 -11.79
C ASP A 32 -29.22 -0.34 -10.57
N LYS A 33 -28.10 -1.07 -10.59
CA LYS A 33 -27.12 -1.03 -9.48
C LYS A 33 -26.61 0.38 -9.22
N LEU A 34 -26.23 1.12 -10.26
CA LEU A 34 -25.71 2.48 -10.16
C LEU A 34 -26.76 3.41 -9.53
N GLY A 35 -28.02 3.31 -9.94
CA GLY A 35 -29.12 4.10 -9.38
C GLY A 35 -29.35 3.81 -7.89
N ARG A 36 -29.34 2.54 -7.50
CA ARG A 36 -29.47 2.13 -6.09
C ARG A 36 -28.31 2.61 -5.23
N ILE A 37 -27.07 2.53 -5.73
CA ILE A 37 -25.88 3.08 -5.06
C ILE A 37 -26.03 4.60 -4.89
N GLN A 38 -26.47 5.31 -5.90
CA GLN A 38 -26.67 6.75 -5.82
C GLN A 38 -27.68 7.14 -4.73
N VAL A 39 -28.82 6.46 -4.64
CA VAL A 39 -29.82 6.68 -3.58
C VAL A 39 -29.21 6.43 -2.21
N LEU A 40 -28.45 5.34 -2.05
CA LEU A 40 -27.76 5.00 -0.80
C LEU A 40 -26.75 6.10 -0.40
N LYS A 41 -25.98 6.58 -1.37
CA LYS A 41 -24.97 7.62 -1.11
C LYS A 41 -25.57 8.98 -0.82
N ALA A 42 -26.67 9.34 -1.46
CA ALA A 42 -27.40 10.56 -1.16
C ALA A 42 -27.92 10.54 0.29
N ALA A 43 -28.58 9.46 0.72
CA ALA A 43 -29.05 9.32 2.09
C ALA A 43 -27.89 9.40 3.12
N HIS A 44 -26.78 8.71 2.87
CA HIS A 44 -25.61 8.75 3.73
C HIS A 44 -24.97 10.15 3.79
N ALA A 45 -24.91 10.86 2.66
CA ALA A 45 -24.41 12.24 2.63
C ALA A 45 -25.31 13.19 3.42
N ASP A 46 -26.62 12.99 3.36
CA ASP A 46 -27.58 13.74 4.16
C ASP A 46 -27.36 13.54 5.66
N GLU A 47 -27.19 12.29 6.11
CA GLU A 47 -26.86 11.97 7.50
C GLU A 47 -25.56 12.63 7.96
N LEU A 48 -24.49 12.50 7.16
CA LEU A 48 -23.19 13.10 7.48
C LEU A 48 -23.23 14.63 7.50
N SER A 49 -24.17 15.24 6.80
CA SER A 49 -24.32 16.70 6.74
C SER A 49 -25.00 17.31 7.96
N ILE A 50 -25.64 16.47 8.80
CA ILE A 50 -26.32 16.91 10.01
C ILE A 50 -25.32 17.52 10.98
N GLY A 51 -25.60 18.75 11.43
CA GLY A 51 -24.73 19.46 12.38
C GLY A 51 -23.48 20.11 11.76
N LEU A 52 -23.21 19.91 10.47
CA LEU A 52 -22.17 20.65 9.79
C LEU A 52 -22.62 22.08 9.46
N PRO A 53 -21.76 23.10 9.59
CA PRO A 53 -22.09 24.46 9.24
C PRO A 53 -22.42 24.59 7.76
N GLU A 54 -23.36 25.47 7.43
CA GLU A 54 -23.68 25.80 6.04
C GLU A 54 -22.51 26.57 5.42
N CYS A 55 -22.02 26.06 4.30
CA CYS A 55 -20.97 26.71 3.52
C CYS A 55 -21.07 26.29 2.04
N PRO A 56 -20.51 27.09 1.12
CA PRO A 56 -20.56 26.80 -0.32
C PRO A 56 -19.99 25.41 -0.68
N LEU A 57 -18.98 24.95 0.04
CA LEU A 57 -18.38 23.61 -0.17
C LEU A 57 -19.40 22.51 0.16
N LYS A 58 -20.07 22.57 1.33
CA LYS A 58 -21.12 21.61 1.72
C LYS A 58 -22.20 21.55 0.67
N THR A 59 -22.75 22.69 0.25
CA THR A 59 -23.80 22.78 -0.77
C THR A 59 -23.34 22.11 -2.06
N ARG A 60 -22.17 22.45 -2.57
CA ARG A 60 -21.59 21.88 -3.79
C ARG A 60 -21.43 20.37 -3.72
N GLU A 61 -20.86 19.85 -2.63
CA GLU A 61 -20.64 18.42 -2.46
C GLU A 61 -21.98 17.63 -2.37
N LEU A 62 -22.96 18.16 -1.65
CA LEU A 62 -24.28 17.56 -1.59
C LEU A 62 -25.00 17.57 -2.94
N GLU A 63 -24.87 18.63 -3.73
CA GLU A 63 -25.44 18.71 -5.09
C GLU A 63 -24.79 17.64 -6.00
N LEU A 64 -23.48 17.44 -5.92
CA LEU A 64 -22.78 16.42 -6.69
C LEU A 64 -23.23 15.01 -6.35
N VAL A 65 -23.42 14.70 -5.06
CA VAL A 65 -23.88 13.38 -4.62
C VAL A 65 -25.35 13.13 -4.99
N ARG A 66 -26.17 14.18 -4.97
CA ARG A 66 -27.60 14.13 -5.31
C ARG A 66 -27.89 14.23 -6.81
N ASP A 67 -26.89 14.42 -7.66
CA ASP A 67 -27.06 14.53 -9.11
C ASP A 67 -27.61 13.22 -9.69
N THR A 68 -28.88 13.25 -10.06
CA THR A 68 -29.65 12.10 -10.55
C THR A 68 -29.47 11.81 -12.05
N ARG A 69 -28.57 12.52 -12.73
CA ARG A 69 -28.32 12.34 -14.18
C ARG A 69 -27.50 11.08 -14.44
N LEU A 70 -28.10 9.93 -14.17
CA LEU A 70 -27.47 8.62 -14.35
C LEU A 70 -27.00 8.38 -15.79
N GLU A 71 -27.73 8.92 -16.79
CA GLU A 71 -27.40 8.73 -18.21
C GLU A 71 -25.96 9.16 -18.52
N ARG A 72 -25.51 10.26 -17.92
CA ARG A 72 -24.12 10.73 -18.10
C ARG A 72 -23.10 9.70 -17.63
N TRP A 73 -23.32 9.14 -16.46
CA TRP A 73 -22.42 8.13 -15.89
C TRP A 73 -22.50 6.81 -16.65
N VAL A 74 -23.70 6.40 -17.01
CA VAL A 74 -23.92 5.18 -17.82
C VAL A 74 -23.19 5.32 -19.17
N THR A 75 -23.35 6.44 -19.88
CA THR A 75 -22.66 6.68 -21.14
C THR A 75 -21.14 6.64 -20.97
N TRP A 76 -20.61 7.27 -19.92
CA TRP A 76 -19.16 7.28 -19.66
C TRP A 76 -18.64 5.86 -19.41
N TYR A 77 -19.37 5.05 -18.63
CA TYR A 77 -18.99 3.66 -18.39
C TYR A 77 -19.15 2.76 -19.62
N GLU A 78 -20.13 3.04 -20.48
CA GLU A 78 -20.26 2.36 -21.78
C GLU A 78 -19.08 2.65 -22.71
N ASP A 79 -18.64 3.91 -22.76
CA ASP A 79 -17.44 4.30 -23.54
C ASP A 79 -16.19 3.63 -22.98
N PHE A 80 -16.05 3.59 -21.66
CA PHE A 80 -14.98 2.84 -21.01
C PHE A 80 -15.05 1.35 -21.36
N ALA A 81 -16.22 0.72 -21.29
CA ALA A 81 -16.39 -0.70 -21.62
C ALA A 81 -16.01 -1.02 -23.07
N ARG A 82 -16.20 -0.06 -24.01
CA ARG A 82 -15.74 -0.22 -25.40
C ARG A 82 -14.22 -0.11 -25.55
N SER A 83 -13.55 0.55 -24.62
CA SER A 83 -12.09 0.74 -24.65
C SER A 83 -11.29 -0.42 -24.04
N ILE A 84 -11.96 -1.35 -23.37
CA ILE A 84 -11.33 -2.49 -22.68
C ILE A 84 -11.85 -3.83 -23.20
N CYS A 85 -11.06 -4.88 -23.01
CA CYS A 85 -11.50 -6.25 -23.26
C CYS A 85 -11.91 -6.89 -21.91
N ILE A 86 -13.23 -7.07 -21.71
CA ILE A 86 -13.76 -7.77 -20.53
C ILE A 86 -13.72 -9.26 -20.80
N VAL A 87 -12.84 -9.95 -20.09
CA VAL A 87 -12.58 -11.40 -20.26
C VAL A 87 -13.23 -12.22 -19.14
N PRO A 88 -13.48 -13.52 -19.33
CA PRO A 88 -13.91 -14.42 -18.26
C PRO A 88 -12.75 -14.70 -17.30
N SER A 89 -13.04 -15.19 -16.09
CA SER A 89 -12.04 -15.57 -15.08
C SER A 89 -11.04 -16.62 -15.59
N THR A 90 -11.48 -17.52 -16.46
CA THR A 90 -10.63 -18.53 -17.11
C THR A 90 -9.59 -17.95 -18.08
N HIS A 91 -9.66 -16.65 -18.41
CA HIS A 91 -8.67 -16.04 -19.30
C HIS A 91 -7.25 -16.09 -18.74
N LEU A 92 -7.09 -16.04 -17.41
CA LEU A 92 -5.78 -16.13 -16.77
C LEU A 92 -5.08 -17.47 -17.10
N GLU A 93 -5.80 -18.57 -17.21
CA GLU A 93 -5.25 -19.87 -17.65
C GLU A 93 -4.54 -19.72 -18.99
N SER A 94 -5.22 -19.11 -19.95
CA SER A 94 -4.65 -18.86 -21.29
C SER A 94 -3.46 -17.92 -21.29
N VAL A 95 -3.33 -17.05 -20.30
CA VAL A 95 -2.16 -16.19 -20.12
C VAL A 95 -1.01 -16.96 -19.52
N MET A 96 -1.28 -17.80 -18.50
CA MET A 96 -0.27 -18.63 -17.84
C MET A 96 0.32 -19.72 -18.74
N ASP A 97 -0.42 -20.19 -19.74
CA ASP A 97 0.04 -21.17 -20.74
C ASP A 97 1.00 -20.61 -21.79
N ARG A 98 1.16 -19.30 -21.83
CA ARG A 98 2.08 -18.66 -22.81
C ARG A 98 3.52 -18.76 -22.32
N ALA A 99 4.45 -18.84 -23.30
CA ALA A 99 5.87 -18.71 -23.00
C ALA A 99 6.19 -17.30 -22.48
N GLY A 100 7.05 -17.23 -21.45
CA GLY A 100 7.49 -15.97 -20.84
C GLY A 100 7.21 -15.94 -19.33
N ALA A 101 7.15 -14.74 -18.78
CA ALA A 101 6.86 -14.51 -17.36
C ALA A 101 5.60 -13.66 -17.20
N VAL A 102 4.78 -14.00 -16.21
CA VAL A 102 3.66 -13.18 -15.76
C VAL A 102 4.06 -12.49 -14.46
N ILE A 103 3.92 -11.19 -14.40
CA ILE A 103 4.28 -10.38 -13.23
C ILE A 103 2.99 -9.90 -12.55
N PHE A 104 2.85 -10.25 -11.27
CA PHE A 104 1.82 -9.72 -10.40
C PHE A 104 2.43 -8.57 -9.59
N GLU A 105 1.99 -7.35 -9.84
CA GLU A 105 2.43 -6.17 -9.10
C GLU A 105 1.39 -5.81 -8.04
N GLY A 106 1.83 -5.79 -6.77
CA GLY A 106 1.03 -5.30 -5.67
C GLY A 106 1.07 -3.77 -5.57
N ALA A 107 0.05 -3.20 -4.95
CA ALA A 107 -0.01 -1.77 -4.67
C ALA A 107 0.25 -1.47 -3.19
N GLN A 108 0.73 -0.26 -2.90
CA GLN A 108 0.97 0.27 -1.55
C GLN A 108 2.09 -0.48 -0.81
N GLY A 109 1.89 -0.83 0.47
CA GLY A 109 2.89 -1.53 1.26
C GLY A 109 2.27 -2.24 2.46
N VAL A 110 2.94 -3.25 2.98
CA VAL A 110 2.42 -4.15 4.01
C VAL A 110 1.99 -3.42 5.29
N LEU A 111 2.67 -2.34 5.67
CA LEU A 111 2.29 -1.53 6.84
C LEU A 111 0.99 -0.72 6.63
N LEU A 112 0.42 -0.74 5.41
CA LEU A 112 -0.89 -0.19 5.09
C LEU A 112 -1.95 -1.28 4.88
N ASP A 113 -1.61 -2.57 5.00
CA ASP A 113 -2.53 -3.68 4.83
C ASP A 113 -3.73 -3.58 5.79
N GLU A 114 -4.91 -3.97 5.31
CA GLU A 114 -6.14 -3.92 6.10
C GLU A 114 -6.10 -4.79 7.36
N THR A 115 -5.32 -5.87 7.34
CA THR A 115 -5.20 -6.84 8.44
C THR A 115 -3.95 -6.61 9.28
N TYR A 116 -2.81 -6.33 8.64
CA TYR A 116 -1.50 -6.30 9.27
C TYR A 116 -0.96 -4.90 9.50
N GLY A 117 -1.60 -3.88 8.93
CA GLY A 117 -1.19 -2.48 9.08
C GLY A 117 -1.68 -1.85 10.39
N PHE A 118 -1.35 -0.57 10.55
CA PHE A 118 -1.63 0.19 11.77
C PHE A 118 -2.97 0.94 11.67
N ARG A 119 -4.07 0.31 12.08
CA ARG A 119 -5.42 0.92 12.04
C ARG A 119 -5.51 2.16 12.94
N PRO A 120 -6.24 3.21 12.52
CA PRO A 120 -7.08 3.32 11.32
C PRO A 120 -6.33 3.74 10.04
N HIS A 121 -5.00 3.84 10.08
CA HIS A 121 -4.16 4.37 9.01
C HIS A 121 -3.76 3.30 8.00
N VAL A 122 -4.74 2.56 7.49
CA VAL A 122 -4.60 1.45 6.54
C VAL A 122 -5.39 1.72 5.26
N THR A 123 -5.13 0.94 4.23
CA THR A 123 -6.00 0.82 3.06
C THR A 123 -6.98 -0.33 3.27
N SER A 124 -8.15 -0.27 2.66
CA SER A 124 -9.17 -1.33 2.74
C SER A 124 -8.90 -2.43 1.72
N THR A 125 -7.66 -2.85 1.60
CA THR A 125 -7.24 -3.90 0.65
C THR A 125 -6.09 -4.72 1.24
N THR A 126 -5.99 -5.97 0.78
CA THR A 126 -4.84 -6.83 1.05
C THR A 126 -3.65 -6.37 0.21
N THR A 127 -2.51 -6.11 0.83
CA THR A 127 -1.28 -5.63 0.18
C THR A 127 -0.15 -6.67 0.18
N THR A 128 -0.43 -7.87 0.68
CA THR A 128 0.50 -9.00 0.70
C THR A 128 0.44 -9.82 -0.60
N THR A 129 1.21 -10.90 -0.70
CA THR A 129 1.20 -11.81 -1.85
C THR A 129 -0.11 -12.60 -2.00
N THR A 130 -1.03 -12.53 -1.05
CA THR A 130 -2.26 -13.35 -0.97
C THR A 130 -3.12 -13.22 -2.22
N ASN A 131 -3.32 -12.01 -2.76
CA ASN A 131 -4.14 -11.82 -3.95
C ASN A 131 -3.58 -12.53 -5.18
N ALA A 132 -2.26 -12.45 -5.42
CA ALA A 132 -1.61 -13.16 -6.52
C ALA A 132 -1.71 -14.69 -6.33
N ARG A 133 -1.48 -15.17 -5.11
CA ARG A 133 -1.60 -16.59 -4.79
C ARG A 133 -3.03 -17.14 -4.96
N THR A 134 -4.03 -16.33 -4.61
CA THR A 134 -5.45 -16.68 -4.84
C THR A 134 -5.73 -16.82 -6.34
N LEU A 135 -5.28 -15.87 -7.16
CA LEU A 135 -5.46 -15.95 -8.61
C LEU A 135 -4.75 -17.16 -9.24
N LEU A 136 -3.55 -17.49 -8.78
CA LEU A 136 -2.82 -18.68 -9.22
C LEU A 136 -3.54 -19.98 -8.81
N ALA A 137 -4.11 -20.00 -7.59
CA ALA A 137 -4.89 -21.15 -7.13
C ALA A 137 -6.21 -21.34 -7.92
N GLU A 138 -6.89 -20.24 -8.28
CA GLU A 138 -8.12 -20.28 -9.10
C GLU A 138 -7.88 -20.93 -10.46
N VAL A 139 -6.68 -20.81 -11.03
CA VAL A 139 -6.30 -21.43 -12.31
C VAL A 139 -5.46 -22.70 -12.14
N ASN A 140 -5.37 -23.25 -10.94
CA ASN A 140 -4.61 -24.47 -10.60
C ASN A 140 -3.14 -24.40 -11.10
N TYR A 141 -2.51 -23.23 -11.06
CA TYR A 141 -1.13 -23.07 -11.51
C TYR A 141 -0.16 -23.80 -10.58
N SER A 142 0.63 -24.70 -11.15
CA SER A 142 1.62 -25.51 -10.42
C SER A 142 3.07 -25.21 -10.83
N GLY A 143 3.29 -24.17 -11.64
CA GLY A 143 4.62 -23.78 -12.09
C GLY A 143 5.41 -23.03 -11.04
N GLN A 144 6.60 -22.57 -11.43
CA GLN A 144 7.49 -21.81 -10.55
C GLN A 144 6.92 -20.43 -10.26
N VAL A 145 6.97 -20.02 -8.98
CA VAL A 145 6.62 -18.68 -8.51
C VAL A 145 7.80 -18.12 -7.74
N CYS A 146 8.19 -16.89 -8.05
CA CYS A 146 9.22 -16.14 -7.32
C CYS A 146 8.62 -14.86 -6.78
N ALA A 147 8.66 -14.67 -5.47
CA ALA A 147 8.12 -13.51 -4.78
C ALA A 147 9.23 -12.51 -4.44
N TYR A 148 9.15 -11.32 -5.00
CA TYR A 148 10.09 -10.23 -4.72
C TYR A 148 9.50 -9.28 -3.67
N GLY A 149 10.22 -9.11 -2.55
CA GLY A 149 9.94 -8.06 -1.56
C GLY A 149 10.57 -6.74 -2.00
N LEU A 150 9.76 -5.69 -2.20
CA LEU A 150 10.27 -4.38 -2.55
C LEU A 150 10.41 -3.50 -1.31
N LEU A 151 11.65 -3.09 -1.02
CA LEU A 151 11.98 -2.15 0.04
C LEU A 151 12.65 -0.90 -0.55
N ARG A 152 12.56 0.22 0.16
CA ARG A 152 13.43 1.36 -0.09
C ARG A 152 14.68 1.26 0.79
N ALA A 153 15.76 1.88 0.38
CA ALA A 153 16.98 1.97 1.18
C ALA A 153 16.82 2.82 2.46
N TYR A 154 15.69 3.48 2.62
CA TYR A 154 15.22 4.22 3.78
C TYR A 154 13.69 4.10 3.87
N MET A 155 13.09 4.43 5.01
CA MET A 155 11.64 4.31 5.17
C MET A 155 10.90 5.55 4.68
N THR A 156 9.69 5.32 4.19
CA THR A 156 8.79 6.40 3.75
C THR A 156 7.36 6.12 4.20
N ARG A 157 6.61 7.18 4.49
CA ARG A 157 5.18 7.09 4.75
C ARG A 157 4.45 8.30 4.19
N HIS A 158 3.42 8.07 3.42
CA HIS A 158 2.52 9.12 2.97
C HIS A 158 1.31 9.20 3.90
N GLY A 159 1.10 10.37 4.47
CA GLY A 159 -0.05 10.63 5.35
C GLY A 159 0.17 10.23 6.81
N HIS A 160 -0.96 10.18 7.52
CA HIS A 160 -0.99 9.94 8.97
C HIS A 160 -0.65 8.49 9.33
N GLY A 161 -0.46 8.27 10.64
CA GLY A 161 -0.15 6.98 11.22
C GLY A 161 1.26 6.92 11.80
N PRO A 162 1.57 5.87 12.57
CA PRO A 162 2.85 5.75 13.24
C PRO A 162 4.00 5.61 12.23
N PHE A 163 5.10 6.27 12.54
CA PHE A 163 6.32 6.21 11.76
C PHE A 163 7.50 6.42 12.73
N VAL A 164 7.92 5.35 13.38
CA VAL A 164 8.85 5.40 14.51
C VAL A 164 10.19 6.02 14.13
N THR A 165 10.68 5.75 12.92
CA THR A 165 11.98 6.23 12.43
C THR A 165 11.91 7.54 11.64
N GLU A 166 10.77 8.25 11.68
CA GLU A 166 10.61 9.54 10.99
C GLU A 166 11.70 10.52 11.40
N ASP A 167 12.32 11.17 10.42
CA ASP A 167 13.35 12.18 10.64
C ASP A 167 13.20 13.31 9.60
N ALA A 168 12.76 14.47 10.09
CA ALA A 168 12.54 15.65 9.25
C ALA A 168 13.84 16.20 8.65
N ALA A 169 14.97 16.08 9.38
CA ALA A 169 16.27 16.53 8.87
C ALA A 169 16.76 15.60 7.74
N LEU A 170 16.52 14.29 7.87
CA LEU A 170 16.77 13.35 6.77
C LEU A 170 15.90 13.68 5.56
N GLY A 171 14.62 13.97 5.77
CA GLY A 171 13.69 14.35 4.70
C GLY A 171 14.11 15.61 3.95
N GLN A 172 14.75 16.58 4.61
CA GLN A 172 15.32 17.76 3.97
C GLN A 172 16.59 17.44 3.14
N ARG A 173 17.37 16.44 3.56
CA ARG A 173 18.62 16.05 2.87
C ARG A 173 18.35 15.20 1.63
N ILE A 174 17.34 14.32 1.67
CA ILE A 174 16.95 13.44 0.56
C ILE A 174 15.47 13.65 0.19
N PRO A 175 15.06 14.86 -0.24
CA PRO A 175 13.67 15.16 -0.53
C PRO A 175 13.14 14.26 -1.66
N ASP A 176 11.90 13.83 -1.53
CA ASP A 176 11.20 13.14 -2.62
C ASP A 176 10.66 14.17 -3.60
N THR A 177 11.01 14.02 -4.89
CA THR A 177 10.64 14.99 -5.94
C THR A 177 9.28 14.69 -6.56
N HIS A 178 8.72 13.51 -6.33
CA HIS A 178 7.47 13.05 -6.94
C HIS A 178 6.29 13.07 -5.98
N ASN A 179 6.57 13.02 -4.67
CA ASN A 179 5.57 13.00 -3.62
C ASN A 179 5.71 14.24 -2.74
N GLY A 180 4.68 15.07 -2.71
CA GLY A 180 4.64 16.31 -1.92
C GLY A 180 3.55 16.29 -0.86
N MET A 181 3.12 17.48 -0.48
CA MET A 181 1.94 17.69 0.36
C MET A 181 0.69 17.44 -0.46
N HIS A 182 -0.20 16.60 0.04
CA HIS A 182 -1.51 16.36 -0.53
C HIS A 182 -2.61 16.80 0.45
N GLU A 183 -3.63 17.49 -0.04
CA GLU A 183 -4.71 18.04 0.78
C GLU A 183 -5.37 17.02 1.73
N TRP A 184 -5.55 15.78 1.25
CA TRP A 184 -6.25 14.72 1.99
C TRP A 184 -5.31 13.72 2.67
N GLN A 185 -4.15 13.46 2.08
CA GLN A 185 -3.18 12.50 2.61
C GLN A 185 -2.15 13.15 3.54
N GLY A 186 -1.96 14.47 3.44
CA GLY A 186 -0.92 15.17 4.17
C GLY A 186 0.45 15.07 3.50
N SER A 187 1.50 15.17 4.29
CA SER A 187 2.88 15.17 3.80
C SER A 187 3.39 13.76 3.49
N PHE A 188 4.33 13.71 2.54
CA PHE A 188 5.20 12.55 2.35
C PHE A 188 6.33 12.65 3.37
N ARG A 189 6.45 11.65 4.24
CA ARG A 189 7.40 11.62 5.37
C ARG A 189 8.53 10.65 5.10
N ILE A 190 9.72 10.97 5.55
CA ILE A 190 10.93 10.18 5.35
C ILE A 190 11.53 9.85 6.71
N GLY A 191 12.11 8.67 6.83
CA GLY A 191 12.76 8.20 8.04
C GLY A 191 13.89 7.22 7.75
N HIS A 192 14.69 6.95 8.76
CA HIS A 192 15.77 5.97 8.68
C HIS A 192 15.21 4.56 8.48
N PHE A 193 16.02 3.66 7.93
CA PHE A 193 15.62 2.27 7.73
C PHE A 193 15.22 1.62 9.06
N ASP A 194 14.12 0.87 9.04
CA ASP A 194 13.52 0.26 10.22
C ASP A 194 13.49 -1.26 10.07
N LEU A 195 14.43 -1.94 10.72
CA LEU A 195 14.53 -3.40 10.66
C LEU A 195 13.32 -4.09 11.29
N LEU A 196 12.74 -3.53 12.36
CA LEU A 196 11.58 -4.14 13.00
C LEU A 196 10.36 -4.11 12.10
N ALA A 197 10.14 -2.96 11.44
CA ALA A 197 9.05 -2.80 10.48
C ALA A 197 9.27 -3.68 9.24
N ALA A 198 10.51 -3.79 8.74
CA ALA A 198 10.84 -4.64 7.59
C ALA A 198 10.67 -6.13 7.92
N ARG A 199 11.15 -6.59 9.09
CA ARG A 199 10.96 -7.97 9.56
C ARG A 199 9.48 -8.31 9.75
N HIS A 200 8.70 -7.39 10.34
CA HIS A 200 7.25 -7.57 10.45
C HIS A 200 6.60 -7.70 9.06
N ALA A 201 6.98 -6.84 8.11
CA ALA A 201 6.46 -6.90 6.75
C ALA A 201 6.78 -8.24 6.08
N LEU A 202 8.01 -8.75 6.22
CA LEU A 202 8.41 -10.06 5.69
C LEU A 202 7.62 -11.21 6.35
N ALA A 203 7.47 -11.18 7.67
CA ALA A 203 6.75 -12.22 8.41
C ALA A 203 5.29 -12.35 7.97
N VAL A 204 4.60 -11.23 7.68
CA VAL A 204 3.18 -11.24 7.32
C VAL A 204 2.91 -11.30 5.82
N ALA A 205 3.89 -10.92 4.98
CA ALA A 205 3.76 -11.00 3.52
C ALA A 205 3.74 -12.46 3.00
N GLY A 206 4.23 -13.39 3.79
CA GLY A 206 4.44 -14.78 3.41
C GLY A 206 5.83 -15.00 2.81
N ASN A 207 6.03 -16.15 2.15
CA ASN A 207 7.33 -16.49 1.59
C ASN A 207 7.76 -15.46 0.55
N ILE A 208 8.80 -14.71 0.88
CA ILE A 208 9.53 -13.79 -0.01
C ILE A 208 10.84 -14.46 -0.35
N ASP A 209 11.09 -14.67 -1.64
CA ASP A 209 12.26 -15.41 -2.12
C ASP A 209 13.51 -14.52 -2.20
N CYS A 210 13.30 -13.23 -2.54
CA CYS A 210 14.39 -12.26 -2.60
C CYS A 210 13.88 -10.83 -2.46
N LEU A 211 14.81 -9.89 -2.20
CA LEU A 211 14.53 -8.48 -2.05
C LEU A 211 15.00 -7.67 -3.26
N THR A 212 14.25 -6.62 -3.53
CA THR A 212 14.67 -5.50 -4.36
C THR A 212 14.79 -4.26 -3.48
N ILE A 213 15.96 -3.64 -3.42
CA ILE A 213 16.18 -2.41 -2.66
C ILE A 213 16.21 -1.22 -3.62
N SER A 214 15.25 -0.32 -3.48
CA SER A 214 15.13 0.87 -4.32
C SER A 214 15.68 2.13 -3.65
N CYS A 215 15.89 3.19 -4.44
CA CYS A 215 16.41 4.49 -3.99
C CYS A 215 17.81 4.39 -3.35
N VAL A 216 18.64 3.47 -3.83
CA VAL A 216 19.99 3.25 -3.31
C VAL A 216 20.92 4.43 -3.62
N ASP A 217 20.68 5.13 -4.75
CA ASP A 217 21.35 6.37 -5.13
C ASP A 217 21.27 7.44 -4.03
N ARG A 218 20.15 7.51 -3.32
CA ARG A 218 19.95 8.49 -2.26
C ARG A 218 20.84 8.27 -1.03
N LEU A 219 21.32 7.05 -0.84
CA LEU A 219 22.25 6.74 0.25
C LEU A 219 23.64 7.37 0.05
N PHE A 220 24.03 7.66 -1.20
CA PHE A 220 25.31 8.33 -1.49
C PHE A 220 25.36 9.78 -0.99
N GLU A 221 24.19 10.40 -0.81
CA GLU A 221 24.07 11.75 -0.29
C GLU A 221 24.24 11.80 1.25
N LEU A 222 24.30 10.65 1.91
CA LEU A 222 24.34 10.53 3.37
C LEU A 222 25.73 10.17 3.86
N SER A 223 26.30 11.00 4.74
CA SER A 223 27.54 10.71 5.46
C SER A 223 27.37 9.64 6.54
N GLU A 224 26.18 9.49 7.07
CA GLU A 224 25.80 8.52 8.08
C GLU A 224 24.48 7.86 7.69
N ARG A 225 24.42 6.54 7.77
CA ARG A 225 23.23 5.73 7.53
C ARG A 225 22.82 5.10 8.84
N LYS A 226 21.70 5.51 9.38
CA LYS A 226 21.15 4.95 10.62
C LYS A 226 20.14 3.86 10.29
N VAL A 227 20.24 2.75 11.01
CA VAL A 227 19.29 1.65 10.95
C VAL A 227 18.68 1.48 12.34
N CYS A 228 17.36 1.48 12.42
CA CYS A 228 16.67 1.17 13.66
C CYS A 228 16.69 -0.35 13.88
N THR A 229 17.37 -0.78 14.94
CA THR A 229 17.56 -2.19 15.29
C THR A 229 16.68 -2.62 16.47
N ALA A 230 16.11 -1.68 17.20
CA ALA A 230 15.17 -1.92 18.29
C ALA A 230 14.33 -0.67 18.55
N TYR A 231 13.23 -0.84 19.27
CA TYR A 231 12.49 0.29 19.86
C TYR A 231 12.69 0.32 21.38
N GLU A 232 12.51 1.49 21.96
CA GLU A 232 12.25 1.66 23.38
C GLU A 232 10.75 1.96 23.58
N TYR A 233 10.10 1.21 24.43
CA TYR A 233 8.71 1.44 24.85
C TYR A 233 8.57 1.25 26.36
N GLN A 234 8.15 2.29 27.07
CA GLN A 234 7.99 2.30 28.53
C GLN A 234 9.24 1.82 29.31
N GLY A 235 10.43 2.27 28.86
CA GLY A 235 11.71 1.90 29.47
C GLY A 235 12.18 0.47 29.17
N ARG A 236 11.51 -0.24 28.26
CA ARG A 236 11.88 -1.59 27.81
C ARG A 236 12.37 -1.58 26.37
N ARG A 237 13.42 -2.34 26.11
CA ARG A 237 13.88 -2.61 24.74
C ARG A 237 12.96 -3.63 24.07
N VAL A 238 12.50 -3.32 22.89
CA VAL A 238 11.66 -4.15 22.03
C VAL A 238 12.45 -4.48 20.77
N ASN A 239 12.62 -5.76 20.46
CA ASN A 239 13.43 -6.21 19.33
C ASN A 239 12.59 -6.71 18.14
N GLY A 240 11.26 -6.70 18.24
CA GLY A 240 10.33 -7.05 17.17
C GLY A 240 8.91 -6.56 17.50
N ILE A 241 8.16 -6.20 16.45
CA ILE A 241 6.78 -5.70 16.59
C ILE A 241 5.86 -6.77 17.20
N GLU A 242 6.14 -8.05 16.99
CA GLU A 242 5.40 -9.17 17.55
C GLU A 242 5.34 -9.13 19.09
N GLN A 243 6.35 -8.55 19.76
CA GLN A 243 6.39 -8.38 21.20
C GLN A 243 5.36 -7.34 21.70
N LEU A 244 4.90 -6.46 20.81
CA LEU A 244 3.89 -5.45 21.08
C LEU A 244 2.47 -5.91 20.72
N ILE A 245 2.34 -6.94 19.89
CA ILE A 245 1.04 -7.43 19.40
C ILE A 245 0.35 -8.33 20.42
N SER A 246 1.09 -9.01 21.30
CA SER A 246 0.54 -9.99 22.24
C SER A 246 -0.50 -9.37 23.16
N GLY A 247 -1.77 -9.77 22.97
CA GLY A 247 -2.91 -9.31 23.75
C GLY A 247 -3.45 -7.92 23.39
N THR A 248 -2.94 -7.29 22.31
CA THR A 248 -3.40 -5.96 21.86
C THR A 248 -4.24 -6.07 20.59
N ASN A 249 -5.23 -5.20 20.44
CA ASN A 249 -5.90 -5.00 19.16
C ASN A 249 -5.10 -4.04 18.26
N GLN A 250 -5.44 -3.96 16.98
CA GLN A 250 -4.69 -3.13 16.02
C GLN A 250 -4.71 -1.62 16.34
N GLY A 251 -5.78 -1.10 16.95
CA GLY A 251 -5.86 0.30 17.37
C GLY A 251 -4.94 0.59 18.55
N GLU A 252 -4.84 -0.34 19.49
CA GLU A 252 -3.90 -0.27 20.61
C GLU A 252 -2.46 -0.37 20.12
N LEU A 253 -2.17 -1.27 19.17
CA LEU A 253 -0.84 -1.37 18.54
C LEU A 253 -0.44 -0.04 17.90
N THR A 254 -1.33 0.62 17.17
CA THR A 254 -1.07 1.93 16.59
C THR A 254 -0.72 2.97 17.65
N SER A 255 -1.45 2.97 18.77
CA SER A 255 -1.20 3.86 19.90
C SER A 255 0.14 3.59 20.60
N ILE A 256 0.55 2.33 20.67
CA ILE A 256 1.85 1.90 21.19
C ILE A 256 2.96 2.37 20.24
N MET A 257 2.82 2.11 18.94
CA MET A 257 3.80 2.49 17.91
C MET A 257 4.09 3.99 17.88
N HIS A 258 3.08 4.84 18.14
CA HIS A 258 3.28 6.29 18.30
C HIS A 258 4.13 6.69 19.50
N LYS A 259 4.28 5.81 20.49
CA LYS A 259 5.05 6.05 21.71
C LYS A 259 6.40 5.36 21.72
N CYS A 260 6.68 4.54 20.71
CA CYS A 260 7.97 3.91 20.54
C CYS A 260 9.03 4.93 20.16
N VAL A 261 10.23 4.79 20.72
CA VAL A 261 11.41 5.59 20.40
C VAL A 261 12.41 4.67 19.68
N PRO A 262 12.95 5.05 18.52
CA PRO A 262 13.87 4.20 17.78
C PRO A 262 15.24 4.14 18.45
N ILE A 263 15.85 2.95 18.48
CA ILE A 263 17.23 2.72 18.88
C ILE A 263 18.00 2.43 17.58
N TYR A 264 19.01 3.26 17.30
CA TYR A 264 19.76 3.21 16.06
C TYR A 264 21.12 2.60 16.20
N GLU A 265 21.54 1.89 15.15
CA GLU A 265 22.92 1.57 14.82
C GLU A 265 23.36 2.44 13.64
N SER A 266 24.60 2.96 13.72
CA SER A 266 25.11 3.92 12.73
C SER A 266 26.19 3.28 11.85
N HIS A 267 25.99 3.43 10.54
CA HIS A 267 26.91 2.96 9.50
C HIS A 267 27.60 4.15 8.82
N THR A 268 28.61 4.73 9.51
CA THR A 268 29.30 5.96 9.04
C THR A 268 30.41 5.72 8.04
N GLN A 269 31.07 4.56 8.11
CA GLN A 269 32.25 4.25 7.28
C GLN A 269 31.98 3.17 6.23
N SER A 270 30.82 2.55 6.23
CA SER A 270 30.47 1.51 5.27
C SER A 270 30.15 2.12 3.90
N ASN A 271 30.68 1.51 2.84
CA ASN A 271 30.18 1.79 1.51
C ASN A 271 28.72 1.28 1.39
N VAL A 272 28.04 1.67 0.31
CA VAL A 272 26.66 1.28 0.09
C VAL A 272 26.52 -0.24 -0.01
N THR A 273 27.47 -0.94 -0.60
CA THR A 273 27.50 -2.40 -0.71
C THR A 273 27.48 -3.06 0.66
N SER A 274 28.37 -2.64 1.58
CA SER A 274 28.39 -3.18 2.95
C SER A 274 27.10 -2.90 3.71
N TYR A 275 26.45 -1.77 3.45
CA TYR A 275 25.14 -1.46 4.02
C TYR A 275 24.05 -2.42 3.50
N LEU A 276 24.04 -2.72 2.20
CA LEU A 276 23.09 -3.66 1.61
C LEU A 276 23.32 -5.10 2.08
N GLN A 277 24.61 -5.52 2.22
CA GLN A 277 24.97 -6.82 2.81
C GLN A 277 24.50 -6.92 4.27
N PHE A 278 24.64 -5.85 5.05
CA PHE A 278 24.09 -5.78 6.41
C PHE A 278 22.57 -5.97 6.40
N LEU A 279 21.83 -5.26 5.53
CA LEU A 279 20.38 -5.44 5.44
C LEU A 279 20.00 -6.87 5.02
N GLN A 280 20.69 -7.46 4.06
CA GLN A 280 20.49 -8.84 3.64
C GLN A 280 20.70 -9.83 4.81
N PHE A 281 21.76 -9.64 5.57
CA PHE A 281 22.06 -10.46 6.75
C PHE A 281 20.98 -10.33 7.82
N GLU A 282 20.59 -9.11 8.18
CA GLU A 282 19.61 -8.84 9.23
C GLU A 282 18.16 -9.25 8.85
N LEU A 283 17.84 -9.23 7.57
CA LEU A 283 16.50 -9.63 7.07
C LEU A 283 16.43 -11.11 6.69
N GLU A 284 17.56 -11.81 6.65
CA GLU A 284 17.65 -13.25 6.29
C GLU A 284 17.02 -13.57 4.91
N VAL A 285 16.98 -12.59 4.00
CA VAL A 285 16.44 -12.72 2.64
C VAL A 285 17.45 -12.12 1.66
N PRO A 286 17.86 -12.86 0.60
CA PRO A 286 18.85 -12.36 -0.34
C PRO A 286 18.38 -11.12 -1.08
N VAL A 287 19.23 -10.13 -1.22
CA VAL A 287 19.00 -8.98 -2.10
C VAL A 287 19.38 -9.39 -3.52
N ALA A 288 18.42 -9.40 -4.43
CA ALA A 288 18.66 -9.77 -5.83
C ALA A 288 18.88 -8.56 -6.74
N ILE A 289 18.12 -7.48 -6.48
CA ILE A 289 18.11 -6.30 -7.35
C ILE A 289 18.30 -5.04 -6.51
N THR A 290 19.10 -4.11 -7.02
CA THR A 290 19.19 -2.74 -6.50
C THR A 290 18.73 -1.74 -7.56
N SER A 291 18.08 -0.66 -7.11
CA SER A 291 17.62 0.40 -8.00
C SER A 291 18.19 1.74 -7.58
N HIS A 292 18.92 2.37 -8.51
CA HIS A 292 19.67 3.61 -8.34
C HIS A 292 19.05 4.79 -9.10
N GLY A 293 17.83 4.65 -9.57
CA GLY A 293 17.11 5.67 -10.34
C GLY A 293 15.81 5.12 -10.94
N PRO A 294 15.07 5.95 -11.69
CA PRO A 294 13.71 5.62 -12.14
C PRO A 294 13.63 4.67 -13.34
N THR A 295 14.71 4.52 -14.12
CA THR A 295 14.68 3.77 -15.37
C THR A 295 15.18 2.33 -15.22
N GLU A 296 14.93 1.49 -16.22
CA GLU A 296 15.46 0.13 -16.28
C GLU A 296 17.00 0.08 -16.28
N LYS A 297 17.66 1.12 -16.82
CA LYS A 297 19.13 1.23 -16.87
C LYS A 297 19.77 1.52 -15.52
N ASP A 298 18.97 1.94 -14.55
CA ASP A 298 19.40 2.25 -13.20
C ASP A 298 19.29 1.04 -12.25
N LYS A 299 19.08 -0.15 -12.80
CA LYS A 299 18.97 -1.38 -12.02
C LYS A 299 20.29 -2.15 -12.06
N GLY A 300 20.69 -2.66 -10.91
CA GLY A 300 21.83 -3.55 -10.74
C GLY A 300 21.40 -4.88 -10.14
N TYR A 301 22.06 -5.96 -10.54
CA TYR A 301 21.95 -7.22 -9.85
C TYR A 301 22.92 -7.21 -8.69
N PHE A 302 22.45 -7.68 -7.53
CA PHE A 302 23.23 -7.77 -6.31
C PHE A 302 23.40 -9.25 -5.97
N PHE A 303 24.54 -9.79 -6.40
CA PHE A 303 24.91 -11.17 -6.08
C PHE A 303 26.20 -11.12 -5.25
N ASP A 304 26.24 -11.89 -4.18
CA ASP A 304 27.47 -12.16 -3.43
C ASP A 304 28.35 -13.17 -4.16
#